data_582327ed4310312f56ee7469d22af40d
#
_entry.id   582327ed4310312f56ee7469d22af40d
#
_cell.length_a   1.000
_cell.length_b   1.000
_cell.length_c   1.000
_cell.angle_alpha   90.00
_cell.angle_beta   90.00
_cell.angle_gamma   90.00
#
_symmetry.space_group_name_H-M   'P 1'
#
loop_
_entity.id
_entity.type
_entity.pdbx_description
1 polymer ?
#
loop_
_entity_poly.entity_id
_entity_poly.type
_entity_poly.pdbx_seq_one_letter_code
_entity_poly.pdbx_strand_id
1 'polypeptide(L)'
;TEEKEIEIPMFRPVKVFDVSQTDGKPLPELASSLSGNVPNYEAFMEALRRSAPVPITFEAMAADTDGYFSADHQKIAIRQGMSEVQTVSATVHEIAHSKLHDPKKYEMLPSWKVVQESEGGTKHDFKLDFATEKEAEQFASDMDWRYVDENQFEWRLAVEEDATAEKQAIKNRHTEEVEAESISYAVCQYFGIETGEN
;
A
#
# COMPACT_ATOMS: atom_id res chain seq x y z
N THR A 1 43.34 -15.06 11.34
CA THR A 1 42.22 -14.60 12.21
C THR A 1 41.49 -13.50 11.48
N GLU A 2 40.29 -13.80 10.97
CA GLU A 2 39.40 -12.79 10.40
C GLU A 2 38.77 -12.05 11.57
N GLU A 3 38.97 -10.75 11.63
CA GLU A 3 38.20 -9.85 12.52
C GLU A 3 36.79 -9.72 11.99
N LYS A 4 35.83 -10.25 12.73
CA LYS A 4 34.43 -10.12 12.43
C LYS A 4 33.88 -8.93 13.22
N GLU A 5 33.49 -7.89 12.52
CA GLU A 5 32.84 -6.72 13.12
C GLU A 5 31.43 -7.12 13.59
N ILE A 6 31.18 -6.99 14.88
CA ILE A 6 29.89 -7.31 15.50
C ILE A 6 29.24 -5.99 15.92
N GLU A 7 28.15 -5.61 15.27
CA GLU A 7 27.31 -4.52 15.72
C GLU A 7 26.49 -4.96 16.95
N ILE A 8 26.77 -4.34 18.09
CA ILE A 8 25.99 -4.53 19.32
C ILE A 8 25.04 -3.34 19.46
N PRO A 9 23.71 -3.54 19.39
CA PRO A 9 22.77 -2.44 19.59
C PRO A 9 22.86 -1.94 21.02
N MET A 10 23.21 -0.66 21.18
CA MET A 10 23.27 0.02 22.48
C MET A 10 22.03 0.88 22.67
N PHE A 11 21.29 0.61 23.74
CA PHE A 11 20.18 1.45 24.18
C PHE A 11 20.66 2.40 25.26
N ARG A 12 20.36 3.70 25.09
CA ARG A 12 20.59 4.68 26.18
C ARG A 12 19.25 5.30 26.55
N PRO A 13 18.99 5.54 27.84
CA PRO A 13 17.81 6.27 28.24
C PRO A 13 17.91 7.73 27.78
N VAL A 14 16.88 8.24 27.16
CA VAL A 14 16.71 9.63 26.77
C VAL A 14 15.52 10.22 27.54
N LYS A 15 15.62 11.49 27.93
CA LYS A 15 14.49 12.20 28.54
C LYS A 15 13.53 12.58 27.43
N VAL A 16 12.28 12.20 27.60
CA VAL A 16 11.17 12.56 26.70
C VAL A 16 10.27 13.51 27.47
N PHE A 17 9.82 14.58 26.82
CA PHE A 17 8.93 15.58 27.40
C PHE A 17 7.64 15.60 26.60
N ASP A 18 6.52 15.73 27.30
CA ASP A 18 5.25 16.08 26.67
C ASP A 18 5.29 17.52 26.16
N VAL A 19 4.56 17.82 25.08
CA VAL A 19 4.51 19.17 24.49
C VAL A 19 4.10 20.22 25.51
N SER A 20 3.20 19.90 26.42
CA SER A 20 2.77 20.78 27.52
C SER A 20 3.87 21.11 28.52
N GLN A 21 4.98 20.37 28.53
CA GLN A 21 6.15 20.58 29.37
C GLN A 21 7.26 21.36 28.68
N THR A 22 7.02 21.80 27.44
CA THR A 22 7.98 22.57 26.64
C THR A 22 7.53 24.02 26.51
N ASP A 23 8.49 24.93 26.43
CA ASP A 23 8.25 26.35 26.18
C ASP A 23 8.91 26.71 24.84
N GLY A 24 8.15 27.33 23.93
CA GLY A 24 8.68 27.67 22.62
C GLY A 24 7.60 28.05 21.59
N LYS A 25 7.98 27.97 20.31
CA LYS A 25 7.00 28.20 19.24
C LYS A 25 5.98 27.07 19.25
N PRO A 26 4.69 27.37 18.97
CA PRO A 26 3.69 26.33 18.78
C PRO A 26 4.19 25.32 17.74
N LEU A 27 3.94 24.04 18.00
CA LEU A 27 4.17 23.02 16.97
C LEU A 27 3.25 23.32 15.79
N PRO A 28 3.68 23.00 14.55
CA PRO A 28 2.77 22.99 13.43
C PRO A 28 1.54 22.15 13.80
N GLU A 29 0.36 22.67 13.62
CA GLU A 29 -0.85 21.89 13.81
C GLU A 29 -0.80 20.71 12.80
N LEU A 30 -1.01 19.50 13.31
CA LEU A 30 -1.30 18.35 12.47
C LEU A 30 -2.54 18.73 11.65
N ALA A 31 -2.48 18.56 10.34
CA ALA A 31 -3.44 18.95 9.33
C ALA A 31 -4.81 19.36 9.87
N SER A 32 -5.15 20.64 9.73
CA SER A 32 -6.47 21.15 10.14
C SER A 32 -7.55 20.45 9.33
N SER A 33 -8.66 20.11 9.97
CA SER A 33 -9.83 19.58 9.26
C SER A 33 -10.24 20.53 8.15
N LEU A 34 -10.39 20.04 6.93
CA LEU A 34 -10.84 20.82 5.80
C LEU A 34 -12.20 21.47 6.13
N SER A 35 -12.34 22.75 5.84
CA SER A 35 -13.56 23.50 6.10
C SER A 35 -14.08 24.12 4.81
N GLY A 36 -15.40 24.26 4.68
CA GLY A 36 -16.03 24.92 3.55
C GLY A 36 -17.20 24.13 2.97
N ASN A 37 -17.87 24.78 2.02
CA ASN A 37 -19.01 24.25 1.30
C ASN A 37 -18.61 23.92 -0.14
N VAL A 38 -19.23 22.90 -0.71
CA VAL A 38 -19.01 22.48 -2.10
C VAL A 38 -20.18 22.96 -2.96
N PRO A 39 -19.95 23.68 -4.06
CA PRO A 39 -21.02 24.04 -4.97
C PRO A 39 -21.77 22.79 -5.48
N ASN A 40 -23.10 22.79 -5.40
CA ASN A 40 -23.95 21.67 -5.78
C ASN A 40 -23.60 20.35 -5.07
N TYR A 41 -23.27 20.41 -3.77
CA TYR A 41 -22.82 19.29 -2.97
C TYR A 41 -23.64 18.00 -3.16
N GLU A 42 -24.98 18.09 -3.10
CA GLU A 42 -25.85 16.93 -3.27
C GLU A 42 -25.71 16.26 -4.65
N ALA A 43 -25.63 17.07 -5.71
CA ALA A 43 -25.42 16.52 -7.05
C ALA A 43 -24.02 15.90 -7.20
N PHE A 44 -23.02 16.50 -6.55
CA PHE A 44 -21.67 15.97 -6.56
C PHE A 44 -21.58 14.63 -5.80
N MET A 45 -22.17 14.57 -4.61
CA MET A 45 -22.23 13.33 -3.83
C MET A 45 -23.03 12.23 -4.54
N GLU A 46 -24.09 12.57 -5.26
CA GLU A 46 -24.81 11.59 -6.08
C GLU A 46 -23.95 11.06 -7.25
N ALA A 47 -23.15 11.92 -7.89
CA ALA A 47 -22.19 11.48 -8.89
C ALA A 47 -21.11 10.56 -8.30
N LEU A 48 -20.60 10.85 -7.11
CA LEU A 48 -19.66 9.98 -6.39
C LEU A 48 -20.30 8.62 -6.06
N ARG A 49 -21.55 8.60 -5.56
CA ARG A 49 -22.26 7.33 -5.32
C ARG A 49 -22.40 6.47 -6.58
N ARG A 50 -22.68 7.10 -7.72
CA ARG A 50 -22.76 6.38 -9.00
C ARG A 50 -21.41 5.89 -9.52
N SER A 51 -20.34 6.60 -9.20
CA SER A 51 -18.98 6.22 -9.61
C SER A 51 -18.36 5.13 -8.72
N ALA A 52 -18.84 5.01 -7.49
CA ALA A 52 -18.35 4.05 -6.53
C ALA A 52 -18.71 2.61 -6.93
N PRO A 53 -17.76 1.66 -6.87
CA PRO A 53 -18.06 0.26 -7.17
C PRO A 53 -18.83 -0.46 -6.06
N VAL A 54 -18.92 0.15 -4.88
CA VAL A 54 -19.56 -0.40 -3.68
C VAL A 54 -20.42 0.68 -3.01
N PRO A 55 -21.43 0.30 -2.19
CA PRO A 55 -22.27 1.27 -1.48
C PRO A 55 -21.47 2.19 -0.54
N ILE A 56 -21.87 3.47 -0.48
CA ILE A 56 -21.34 4.45 0.46
C ILE A 56 -22.34 4.65 1.59
N THR A 57 -21.92 4.49 2.83
CA THR A 57 -22.69 4.69 4.05
C THR A 57 -22.09 5.81 4.89
N PHE A 58 -22.91 6.44 5.75
CA PHE A 58 -22.46 7.44 6.70
C PHE A 58 -22.59 6.89 8.11
N GLU A 59 -21.50 6.88 8.86
CA GLU A 59 -21.42 6.25 10.18
C GLU A 59 -20.81 7.20 11.22
N ALA A 60 -21.15 7.02 12.48
CA ALA A 60 -20.46 7.70 13.58
C ALA A 60 -19.07 7.04 13.77
N MET A 61 -18.03 7.85 13.70
CA MET A 61 -16.62 7.41 13.83
C MET A 61 -15.86 8.33 14.78
N ALA A 62 -14.68 7.91 15.21
CA ALA A 62 -13.75 8.73 15.95
C ALA A 62 -13.31 9.94 15.12
N ALA A 63 -12.91 11.03 15.78
CA ALA A 63 -12.58 12.29 15.10
C ALA A 63 -11.33 12.22 14.22
N ASP A 64 -10.49 11.22 14.43
CA ASP A 64 -9.26 10.95 13.69
C ASP A 64 -9.46 10.03 12.46
N THR A 65 -10.70 9.61 12.20
CA THR A 65 -11.04 8.72 11.09
C THR A 65 -12.12 9.37 10.24
N ASP A 66 -11.82 9.74 9.00
CA ASP A 66 -12.74 10.38 8.08
C ASP A 66 -13.59 9.38 7.29
N GLY A 67 -13.05 8.21 7.03
CA GLY A 67 -13.71 7.13 6.32
C GLY A 67 -12.87 5.87 6.28
N TYR A 68 -13.43 4.82 5.70
CA TYR A 68 -12.70 3.61 5.35
C TYR A 68 -13.40 2.82 4.24
N PHE A 69 -12.63 2.15 3.42
CA PHE A 69 -13.11 1.09 2.55
C PHE A 69 -12.96 -0.28 3.25
N SER A 70 -14.05 -1.04 3.28
CA SER A 70 -14.04 -2.42 3.81
C SER A 70 -14.12 -3.42 2.66
N ALA A 71 -13.01 -4.08 2.37
CA ALA A 71 -12.96 -5.15 1.37
C ALA A 71 -13.83 -6.37 1.78
N ASP A 72 -13.89 -6.68 3.07
CA ASP A 72 -14.69 -7.80 3.56
C ASP A 72 -16.19 -7.58 3.37
N HIS A 73 -16.67 -6.38 3.74
CA HIS A 73 -18.09 -6.03 3.66
C HIS A 73 -18.47 -5.37 2.34
N GLN A 74 -17.50 -5.12 1.46
CA GLN A 74 -17.70 -4.46 0.17
C GLN A 74 -18.51 -3.18 0.31
N LYS A 75 -18.08 -2.28 1.19
CA LYS A 75 -18.69 -0.97 1.44
C LYS A 75 -17.66 0.10 1.72
N ILE A 76 -18.03 1.34 1.45
CA ILE A 76 -17.35 2.53 1.91
C ILE A 76 -18.16 3.12 3.05
N ALA A 77 -17.50 3.46 4.15
CA ALA A 77 -18.11 4.18 5.27
C ALA A 77 -17.43 5.54 5.44
N ILE A 78 -18.23 6.61 5.55
CA ILE A 78 -17.76 7.99 5.69
C ILE A 78 -18.27 8.53 7.04
N ARG A 79 -17.44 9.27 7.75
CA ARG A 79 -17.78 9.86 9.04
C ARG A 79 -18.88 10.90 8.89
N GLN A 80 -19.86 10.83 9.78
CA GLN A 80 -20.92 11.83 9.88
C GLN A 80 -20.41 13.14 10.50
N GLY A 81 -21.00 14.28 10.08
CA GLY A 81 -20.78 15.57 10.72
C GLY A 81 -19.51 16.30 10.29
N MET A 82 -18.85 15.86 9.25
CA MET A 82 -17.76 16.60 8.61
C MET A 82 -18.28 17.77 7.77
N SER A 83 -17.40 18.70 7.41
CA SER A 83 -17.69 19.72 6.40
C SER A 83 -17.96 19.08 5.03
N GLU A 84 -18.60 19.80 4.11
CA GLU A 84 -18.85 19.30 2.76
C GLU A 84 -17.54 19.00 2.01
N VAL A 85 -16.53 19.87 2.14
CA VAL A 85 -15.21 19.69 1.51
C VAL A 85 -14.54 18.42 2.05
N GLN A 86 -14.50 18.24 3.37
CA GLN A 86 -13.89 17.07 3.98
C GLN A 86 -14.65 15.78 3.62
N THR A 87 -15.99 15.83 3.58
CA THR A 87 -16.81 14.69 3.18
C THR A 87 -16.54 14.27 1.74
N VAL A 88 -16.41 15.22 0.82
CA VAL A 88 -16.09 14.93 -0.59
C VAL A 88 -14.69 14.35 -0.71
N SER A 89 -13.71 15.00 -0.09
CA SER A 89 -12.31 14.54 -0.12
C SER A 89 -12.17 13.11 0.39
N ALA A 90 -12.73 12.81 1.58
CA ALA A 90 -12.73 11.47 2.15
C ALA A 90 -13.48 10.47 1.25
N THR A 91 -14.60 10.87 0.67
CA THR A 91 -15.37 9.97 -0.22
C THR A 91 -14.59 9.62 -1.47
N VAL A 92 -13.90 10.57 -2.10
CA VAL A 92 -13.04 10.30 -3.27
C VAL A 92 -11.87 9.39 -2.90
N HIS A 93 -11.24 9.63 -1.76
CA HIS A 93 -10.15 8.81 -1.22
C HIS A 93 -10.58 7.35 -1.05
N GLU A 94 -11.71 7.10 -0.40
CA GLU A 94 -12.20 5.73 -0.20
C GLU A 94 -12.69 5.06 -1.50
N ILE A 95 -13.21 5.84 -2.45
CA ILE A 95 -13.51 5.33 -3.80
C ILE A 95 -12.23 4.90 -4.50
N ALA A 96 -11.12 5.64 -4.36
CA ALA A 96 -9.83 5.25 -4.92
C ALA A 96 -9.35 3.93 -4.33
N HIS A 97 -9.40 3.76 -3.00
CA HIS A 97 -9.09 2.48 -2.36
C HIS A 97 -9.97 1.34 -2.91
N SER A 98 -11.28 1.55 -3.00
CA SER A 98 -12.20 0.52 -3.49
C SER A 98 -12.01 0.13 -4.96
N LYS A 99 -11.43 1.03 -5.77
CA LYS A 99 -11.16 0.79 -7.21
C LYS A 99 -9.78 0.18 -7.44
N LEU A 100 -8.78 0.63 -6.71
CA LEU A 100 -7.37 0.33 -6.97
C LEU A 100 -6.76 -0.66 -5.97
N HIS A 101 -7.29 -0.72 -4.74
CA HIS A 101 -6.69 -1.44 -3.63
C HIS A 101 -7.62 -2.50 -3.01
N ASP A 102 -8.70 -2.87 -3.71
CA ASP A 102 -9.57 -3.95 -3.27
C ASP A 102 -8.91 -5.31 -3.52
N PRO A 103 -8.49 -6.04 -2.48
CA PRO A 103 -7.84 -7.34 -2.63
C PRO A 103 -8.67 -8.36 -3.43
N LYS A 104 -10.01 -8.23 -3.40
CA LYS A 104 -10.91 -9.11 -4.15
C LYS A 104 -10.88 -8.89 -5.66
N LYS A 105 -10.35 -7.76 -6.12
CA LYS A 105 -10.23 -7.43 -7.55
C LYS A 105 -8.87 -7.78 -8.12
N TYR A 106 -7.87 -7.99 -7.27
CA TYR A 106 -6.63 -8.55 -7.72
C TYR A 106 -6.88 -10.04 -7.97
N GLU A 107 -7.07 -10.42 -9.24
CA GLU A 107 -6.71 -11.76 -9.63
C GLU A 107 -5.23 -11.90 -9.25
N MET A 108 -4.98 -12.71 -8.25
CA MET A 108 -3.64 -13.06 -7.86
C MET A 108 -3.04 -13.76 -9.07
N LEU A 109 -2.27 -13.00 -9.85
CA LEU A 109 -1.49 -13.59 -10.90
C LEU A 109 -0.49 -14.51 -10.20
N PRO A 110 -0.50 -15.80 -10.52
CA PRO A 110 0.52 -16.70 -10.00
C PRO A 110 1.87 -16.06 -10.31
N SER A 111 2.68 -15.87 -9.29
CA SER A 111 4.04 -15.41 -9.46
C SER A 111 4.92 -16.63 -9.63
N TRP A 112 5.84 -16.54 -10.56
CA TRP A 112 6.82 -17.56 -10.85
C TRP A 112 8.20 -17.04 -10.48
N LYS A 113 9.00 -17.87 -9.85
CA LYS A 113 10.36 -17.49 -9.48
C LYS A 113 11.37 -18.47 -10.05
N VAL A 114 12.57 -17.97 -10.26
CA VAL A 114 13.73 -18.78 -10.62
C VAL A 114 14.50 -19.12 -9.35
N VAL A 115 14.82 -20.37 -9.17
CA VAL A 115 15.61 -20.88 -8.04
C VAL A 115 16.83 -21.62 -8.54
N GLN A 116 17.90 -21.62 -7.76
CA GLN A 116 19.03 -22.52 -7.94
C GLN A 116 18.68 -23.83 -7.25
N GLU A 117 18.68 -24.92 -7.97
CA GLU A 117 18.38 -26.26 -7.44
C GLU A 117 19.55 -27.21 -7.66
N SER A 118 19.95 -27.88 -6.59
CA SER A 118 20.98 -28.96 -6.68
C SER A 118 20.33 -30.31 -6.94
N GLU A 119 21.09 -31.25 -7.48
CA GLU A 119 20.68 -32.66 -7.60
C GLU A 119 20.27 -33.28 -6.26
N GLY A 120 20.77 -32.78 -5.14
CA GLY A 120 20.41 -33.18 -3.78
C GLY A 120 19.08 -32.59 -3.29
N GLY A 121 18.38 -31.76 -4.12
CA GLY A 121 17.11 -31.14 -3.78
C GLY A 121 17.23 -29.88 -2.91
N THR A 122 18.44 -29.40 -2.69
CA THR A 122 18.63 -28.10 -2.00
C THR A 122 18.29 -26.96 -2.97
N LYS A 123 17.52 -25.98 -2.48
CA LYS A 123 17.11 -24.83 -3.28
C LYS A 123 17.58 -23.52 -2.66
N HIS A 124 18.03 -22.62 -3.51
CA HIS A 124 18.34 -21.23 -3.18
C HIS A 124 17.53 -20.29 -4.07
N ASP A 125 16.88 -19.33 -3.47
CA ASP A 125 16.12 -18.33 -4.19
C ASP A 125 17.05 -17.39 -4.99
N PHE A 126 16.82 -17.29 -6.29
CA PHE A 126 17.57 -16.41 -7.18
C PHE A 126 17.07 -14.94 -7.11
N LYS A 127 16.00 -14.70 -6.34
CA LYS A 127 15.39 -13.37 -6.11
C LYS A 127 14.97 -12.65 -7.39
N LEU A 128 14.44 -13.40 -8.33
CA LEU A 128 13.83 -12.89 -9.56
C LEU A 128 12.45 -13.49 -9.72
N ASP A 129 11.44 -12.62 -9.80
CA ASP A 129 10.04 -12.97 -9.93
C ASP A 129 9.55 -12.66 -11.35
N PHE A 130 8.65 -13.49 -11.85
CA PHE A 130 8.08 -13.38 -13.19
C PHE A 130 6.55 -13.49 -13.11
N ALA A 131 5.86 -12.76 -13.98
CA ALA A 131 4.41 -12.79 -14.03
C ALA A 131 3.87 -14.11 -14.62
N THR A 132 4.65 -14.77 -15.48
CA THR A 132 4.27 -16.00 -16.15
C THR A 132 5.38 -17.06 -16.08
N GLU A 133 4.97 -18.33 -16.05
CA GLU A 133 5.89 -19.48 -16.12
C GLU A 133 6.81 -19.38 -17.34
N LYS A 134 6.23 -19.03 -18.50
CA LYS A 134 6.97 -18.92 -19.75
C LYS A 134 8.10 -17.87 -19.69
N GLU A 135 7.87 -16.74 -19.03
CA GLU A 135 8.93 -15.73 -18.85
C GLU A 135 10.04 -16.24 -17.93
N ALA A 136 9.69 -16.94 -16.86
CA ALA A 136 10.64 -17.54 -15.94
C ALA A 136 11.46 -18.65 -16.63
N GLU A 137 10.82 -19.52 -17.40
CA GLU A 137 11.47 -20.57 -18.18
C GLU A 137 12.40 -20.00 -19.27
N GLN A 138 11.96 -18.97 -19.97
CA GLN A 138 12.76 -18.28 -20.98
C GLN A 138 14.03 -17.70 -20.34
N PHE A 139 13.88 -17.01 -19.20
CA PHE A 139 15.02 -16.47 -18.46
C PHE A 139 15.99 -17.57 -18.02
N ALA A 140 15.48 -18.66 -17.42
CA ALA A 140 16.31 -19.76 -16.95
C ALA A 140 17.06 -20.45 -18.12
N SER A 141 16.40 -20.56 -19.28
CA SER A 141 16.99 -21.09 -20.52
C SER A 141 18.07 -20.18 -21.11
N ASP A 142 17.80 -18.86 -21.16
CA ASP A 142 18.74 -17.90 -21.75
C ASP A 142 19.99 -17.72 -20.89
N MET A 143 19.85 -17.82 -19.57
CA MET A 143 20.98 -17.77 -18.65
C MET A 143 21.85 -19.03 -18.74
N ASP A 144 21.30 -20.19 -19.07
CA ASP A 144 21.99 -21.52 -19.13
C ASP A 144 23.02 -21.70 -17.98
N TRP A 145 22.61 -21.27 -16.78
CA TRP A 145 23.50 -21.27 -15.62
C TRP A 145 23.61 -22.67 -15.02
N ARG A 146 24.86 -23.16 -14.87
CA ARG A 146 25.19 -24.41 -14.21
C ARG A 146 26.44 -24.24 -13.37
N TYR A 147 26.46 -24.91 -12.24
CA TYR A 147 27.58 -24.89 -11.32
C TYR A 147 27.74 -26.26 -10.65
N VAL A 148 28.96 -26.73 -10.47
CA VAL A 148 29.27 -27.92 -9.68
C VAL A 148 29.98 -27.47 -8.41
N ASP A 149 29.40 -27.80 -7.26
CA ASP A 149 29.94 -27.42 -5.97
C ASP A 149 31.12 -28.34 -5.52
N GLU A 150 31.70 -28.01 -4.39
CA GLU A 150 32.84 -28.79 -3.80
C GLU A 150 32.46 -30.21 -3.40
N ASN A 151 31.17 -30.53 -3.22
CA ASN A 151 30.63 -31.84 -2.94
C ASN A 151 30.25 -32.62 -4.21
N GLN A 152 30.59 -32.11 -5.37
CA GLN A 152 30.29 -32.67 -6.70
C GLN A 152 28.78 -32.67 -7.05
N PHE A 153 27.95 -31.84 -6.39
CA PHE A 153 26.57 -31.67 -6.80
C PHE A 153 26.46 -30.69 -7.95
N GLU A 154 25.73 -31.05 -8.97
CA GLU A 154 25.36 -30.14 -10.06
C GLU A 154 24.19 -29.26 -9.62
N TRP A 155 24.34 -27.95 -9.83
CA TRP A 155 23.34 -26.92 -9.60
C TRP A 155 22.88 -26.38 -10.93
N ARG A 156 21.57 -26.17 -11.04
CA ARG A 156 20.92 -25.56 -12.23
C ARG A 156 19.86 -24.55 -11.81
N LEU A 157 19.41 -23.77 -12.77
CA LEU A 157 18.21 -22.96 -12.58
C LEU A 157 16.96 -23.81 -12.79
N ALA A 158 16.02 -23.68 -11.89
CA ALA A 158 14.69 -24.28 -11.97
C ALA A 158 13.63 -23.19 -11.81
N VAL A 159 12.44 -23.42 -12.35
CA VAL A 159 11.31 -22.53 -12.24
C VAL A 159 10.31 -23.17 -11.30
N GLU A 160 9.78 -22.39 -10.37
CA GLU A 160 8.71 -22.82 -9.47
C GLU A 160 7.68 -21.70 -9.26
N GLU A 161 6.44 -22.11 -9.01
CA GLU A 161 5.40 -21.20 -8.60
C GLU A 161 5.69 -20.65 -7.21
N ASP A 162 5.67 -19.32 -7.05
CA ASP A 162 5.84 -18.70 -5.75
C ASP A 162 4.52 -18.67 -4.98
N ALA A 163 4.27 -19.71 -4.19
CA ALA A 163 3.11 -19.78 -3.30
C ALA A 163 3.06 -18.63 -2.26
N THR A 164 4.13 -17.84 -2.11
CA THR A 164 4.18 -16.68 -1.22
C THR A 164 3.86 -15.37 -1.95
N ALA A 165 3.62 -15.39 -3.25
CA ALA A 165 3.28 -14.22 -4.07
C ALA A 165 2.04 -13.47 -3.56
N GLU A 166 1.14 -14.17 -2.87
CA GLU A 166 0.04 -13.53 -2.11
C GLU A 166 0.48 -12.36 -1.24
N LYS A 167 1.68 -12.45 -0.67
CA LYS A 167 2.22 -11.40 0.22
C LYS A 167 2.91 -10.27 -0.53
N GLN A 168 3.33 -10.49 -1.76
CA GLN A 168 4.02 -9.48 -2.57
C GLN A 168 3.04 -8.63 -3.40
N ALA A 169 1.88 -9.17 -3.74
CA ALA A 169 0.81 -8.41 -4.40
C ALA A 169 0.14 -7.39 -3.46
N ILE A 170 0.36 -7.50 -2.14
CA ILE A 170 -0.04 -6.46 -1.20
C ILE A 170 0.91 -5.29 -1.42
N LYS A 171 0.48 -4.31 -2.21
CA LYS A 171 1.14 -3.01 -2.28
C LYS A 171 1.39 -2.56 -0.85
N ASN A 172 2.57 -2.00 -0.61
CA ASN A 172 2.87 -1.37 0.67
C ASN A 172 1.75 -0.36 0.95
N ARG A 173 1.07 -0.51 2.10
CA ARG A 173 -0.03 0.36 2.51
C ARG A 173 0.29 1.86 2.34
N HIS A 174 1.54 2.25 2.58
CA HIS A 174 2.00 3.61 2.36
C HIS A 174 1.85 4.05 0.88
N THR A 175 2.13 3.17 -0.07
CA THR A 175 1.94 3.47 -1.50
C THR A 175 0.46 3.60 -1.85
N GLU A 176 -0.38 2.76 -1.28
CA GLU A 176 -1.85 2.83 -1.46
C GLU A 176 -2.43 4.13 -0.93
N GLU A 177 -1.97 4.58 0.24
CA GLU A 177 -2.37 5.87 0.81
C GLU A 177 -1.93 7.04 -0.08
N VAL A 178 -0.68 7.04 -0.57
CA VAL A 178 -0.18 8.09 -1.48
C VAL A 178 -0.96 8.13 -2.79
N GLU A 179 -1.32 6.98 -3.36
CA GLU A 179 -2.14 6.89 -4.57
C GLU A 179 -3.56 7.44 -4.31
N ALA A 180 -4.22 7.02 -3.24
CA ALA A 180 -5.58 7.47 -2.90
C ALA A 180 -5.63 8.98 -2.58
N GLU A 181 -4.66 9.48 -1.83
CA GLU A 181 -4.53 10.91 -1.52
C GLU A 181 -4.29 11.75 -2.77
N SER A 182 -3.39 11.30 -3.65
CA SER A 182 -3.10 11.99 -4.91
C SER A 182 -4.33 12.07 -5.82
N ILE A 183 -5.15 11.01 -5.86
CA ILE A 183 -6.39 10.98 -6.62
C ILE A 183 -7.41 11.92 -6.01
N SER A 184 -7.58 11.88 -4.68
CA SER A 184 -8.50 12.77 -3.96
C SER A 184 -8.15 14.23 -4.23
N TYR A 185 -6.88 14.59 -4.07
CA TYR A 185 -6.39 15.93 -4.37
C TYR A 185 -6.68 16.33 -5.83
N ALA A 186 -6.30 15.50 -6.81
CA ALA A 186 -6.48 15.82 -8.23
C ALA A 186 -7.96 15.99 -8.60
N VAL A 187 -8.85 15.13 -8.10
CA VAL A 187 -10.28 15.23 -8.36
C VAL A 187 -10.86 16.49 -7.72
N CYS A 188 -10.56 16.75 -6.45
CA CYS A 188 -11.03 17.95 -5.76
C CYS A 188 -10.56 19.22 -6.47
N GLN A 189 -9.29 19.31 -6.85
CA GLN A 189 -8.73 20.45 -7.59
C GLN A 189 -9.40 20.63 -8.96
N TYR A 190 -9.66 19.56 -9.68
CA TYR A 190 -10.35 19.62 -10.98
C TYR A 190 -11.75 20.26 -10.86
N PHE A 191 -12.45 20.01 -9.77
CA PHE A 191 -13.78 20.58 -9.51
C PHE A 191 -13.74 21.89 -8.71
N GLY A 192 -12.58 22.48 -8.48
CA GLY A 192 -12.40 23.73 -7.75
C GLY A 192 -12.68 23.61 -6.25
N ILE A 193 -12.53 22.42 -5.69
CA ILE A 193 -12.64 22.15 -4.26
C ILE A 193 -11.24 22.23 -3.67
N GLU A 194 -10.99 23.23 -2.85
CA GLU A 194 -9.68 23.43 -2.22
C GLU A 194 -9.51 22.47 -1.04
N THR A 195 -8.55 21.57 -1.17
CA THR A 195 -8.14 20.60 -0.12
C THR A 195 -6.71 20.86 0.36
N GLY A 196 -6.09 21.94 -0.08
CA GLY A 196 -4.78 22.37 0.38
C GLY A 196 -4.89 23.21 1.66
N GLU A 197 -3.90 23.10 2.53
CA GLU A 197 -3.71 24.04 3.65
C GLU A 197 -3.36 25.42 3.07
N ASN A 198 -4.11 26.46 3.52
CA ASN A 198 -3.73 27.86 3.32
C ASN A 198 -2.70 28.28 4.36
#